data_2a6d873428674bbd44309f3a0c78ca23
#
_entry.id   2a6d873428674bbd44309f3a0c78ca23
#
_cell.length_a   1.000
_cell.length_b   1.000
_cell.length_c   1.000
_cell.angle_alpha   90.00
_cell.angle_beta   90.00
_cell.angle_gamma   90.00
#
_symmetry.space_group_name_H-M   'P 1'
#
loop_
_entity.id
_entity.type
_entity.pdbx_description
1 polymer ?
#
loop_
_entity_poly.entity_id
_entity_poly.type
_entity_poly.pdbx_seq_one_letter_code
_entity_poly.pdbx_strand_id
1 'polypeptide(L)'
;MKIRRLLLKAYGPFSDRELDFASSLPGLHIVHGPNEAGKSSALRALQALLFGFPPRTGDNFLHAYDQLLVGGCLLRADGRELSFFRRKKNKNDLFDAKDQPLSADTLVPFLQGVGKDIFSSQFGIDHETLVRGGQGILQQEGEIGQALFA
;
A
#
# COMPACT_ATOMS: atom_id res chain seq x y z
N MET A 1 -10.98 -8.43 -1.94
CA MET A 1 -9.53 -8.68 -2.00
C MET A 1 -8.97 -8.84 -0.59
N LYS A 2 -8.03 -9.78 -0.39
CA LYS A 2 -7.23 -9.90 0.85
C LYS A 2 -5.75 -9.83 0.49
N ILE A 3 -4.95 -9.23 1.35
CA ILE A 3 -3.49 -9.22 1.23
C ILE A 3 -2.99 -10.45 1.98
N ARG A 4 -2.31 -11.36 1.28
CA ARG A 4 -1.73 -12.56 1.86
C ARG A 4 -0.30 -12.32 2.34
N ARG A 5 0.48 -11.58 1.54
CA ARG A 5 1.88 -11.24 1.85
C ARG A 5 2.23 -9.87 1.32
N LEU A 6 3.07 -9.16 2.05
CA LEU A 6 3.74 -7.94 1.61
C LEU A 6 5.25 -8.15 1.71
N LEU A 7 5.93 -8.05 0.58
CA LEU A 7 7.37 -8.25 0.45
C LEU A 7 8.06 -6.89 0.32
N LEU A 8 8.81 -6.52 1.33
CA LEU A 8 9.57 -5.26 1.41
C LEU A 8 11.02 -5.55 1.03
N LYS A 9 11.27 -5.71 -0.28
CA LYS A 9 12.57 -6.16 -0.81
C LYS A 9 13.63 -5.07 -0.69
N ALA A 10 13.29 -3.86 -1.15
CA ALA A 10 14.13 -2.67 -1.04
C ALA A 10 13.21 -1.45 -0.92
N TYR A 11 12.86 -1.04 0.29
CA TYR A 11 11.94 0.07 0.50
C TYR A 11 12.08 0.66 1.91
N GLY A 12 12.32 1.97 2.00
CA GLY A 12 12.47 2.65 3.28
C GLY A 12 13.57 2.02 4.14
N PRO A 13 13.27 1.61 5.39
CA PRO A 13 14.21 0.94 6.28
C PRO A 13 14.37 -0.56 5.99
N PHE A 14 13.67 -1.09 5.00
CA PHE A 14 13.58 -2.52 4.81
C PHE A 14 14.48 -3.02 3.69
N SER A 15 15.23 -4.08 3.99
CA SER A 15 15.98 -4.90 3.04
C SER A 15 15.52 -6.34 3.24
N ASP A 16 14.82 -6.89 2.24
CA ASP A 16 14.34 -8.28 2.19
C ASP A 16 13.52 -8.69 3.43
N ARG A 17 12.49 -7.92 3.74
CA ARG A 17 11.52 -8.23 4.81
C ARG A 17 10.19 -8.67 4.24
N GLU A 18 9.50 -9.51 5.00
CA GLU A 18 8.17 -10.03 4.65
C GLU A 18 7.20 -9.82 5.81
N LEU A 19 5.99 -9.39 5.48
CA LEU A 19 4.82 -9.46 6.35
C LEU A 19 3.90 -10.54 5.79
N ASP A 20 3.80 -11.68 6.49
CA ASP A 20 2.96 -12.80 6.11
C ASP A 20 1.65 -12.77 6.91
N PHE A 21 0.53 -12.62 6.19
CA PHE A 21 -0.82 -12.66 6.72
C PHE A 21 -1.55 -13.96 6.35
N ALA A 22 -0.89 -14.85 5.61
CA ALA A 22 -1.49 -16.10 5.13
C ALA A 22 -1.40 -17.22 6.16
N SER A 23 -0.36 -17.21 6.99
CA SER A 23 -0.07 -18.23 7.99
C SER A 23 -0.96 -18.17 9.24
N SER A 24 -1.71 -17.07 9.43
CA SER A 24 -2.60 -16.87 10.57
C SER A 24 -4.05 -17.17 10.23
N LEU A 25 -4.86 -17.42 11.25
CA LEU A 25 -6.31 -17.57 11.12
C LEU A 25 -6.93 -16.30 10.53
N PRO A 26 -8.04 -16.39 9.77
CA PRO A 26 -8.77 -15.21 9.30
C PRO A 26 -9.14 -14.31 10.47
N GLY A 27 -8.88 -13.02 10.36
CA GLY A 27 -9.20 -12.07 11.42
C GLY A 27 -8.46 -10.75 11.28
N LEU A 28 -8.32 -10.07 12.40
CA LEU A 28 -7.58 -8.83 12.51
C LEU A 28 -6.07 -9.12 12.65
N HIS A 29 -5.30 -8.53 11.76
CA HIS A 29 -3.82 -8.57 11.83
C HIS A 29 -3.32 -7.22 12.34
N ILE A 30 -2.51 -7.24 13.38
CA ILE A 30 -1.93 -6.03 13.97
C ILE A 30 -0.42 -6.02 13.70
N VAL A 31 0.03 -5.02 12.94
CA VAL A 31 1.46 -4.75 12.74
C VAL A 31 1.88 -3.67 13.73
N HIS A 32 2.60 -4.08 14.77
CA HIS A 32 3.06 -3.17 15.81
C HIS A 32 4.59 -3.09 15.87
N GLY A 33 5.11 -2.05 16.51
CA GLY A 33 6.55 -1.84 16.70
C GLY A 33 6.81 -0.46 17.30
N PRO A 34 8.02 -0.20 17.80
CA PRO A 34 8.40 1.10 18.34
C PRO A 34 8.30 2.21 17.28
N ASN A 35 8.46 3.45 17.71
CA ASN A 35 8.60 4.56 16.77
C ASN A 35 9.82 4.29 15.86
N GLU A 36 9.73 4.74 14.61
CA GLU A 36 10.74 4.54 13.57
C GLU A 36 10.96 3.08 13.10
N ALA A 37 10.19 2.12 13.61
CA ALA A 37 10.25 0.71 13.13
C ALA A 37 9.79 0.52 11.67
N GLY A 38 9.38 1.59 10.99
CA GLY A 38 8.98 1.55 9.57
C GLY A 38 7.51 1.25 9.33
N LYS A 39 6.62 1.33 10.32
CA LYS A 39 5.17 1.06 10.15
C LYS A 39 4.55 1.88 9.02
N SER A 40 4.81 3.19 9.00
CA SER A 40 4.33 4.07 7.93
C SER A 40 5.00 3.79 6.59
N SER A 41 6.28 3.39 6.57
CA SER A 41 6.95 2.95 5.34
C SER A 41 6.34 1.66 4.79
N ALA A 42 5.93 0.71 5.64
CA ALA A 42 5.23 -0.50 5.21
C ALA A 42 3.85 -0.17 4.59
N LEU A 43 3.10 0.78 5.16
CA LEU A 43 1.84 1.25 4.59
C LEU A 43 2.06 1.92 3.22
N ARG A 44 3.05 2.81 3.10
CA ARG A 44 3.40 3.44 1.80
C ARG A 44 3.92 2.40 0.78
N ALA A 45 4.65 1.37 1.23
CA ALA A 45 5.05 0.27 0.37
C ALA A 45 3.85 -0.51 -0.17
N LEU A 46 2.82 -0.75 0.66
CA LEU A 46 1.56 -1.36 0.23
C LEU A 46 0.85 -0.48 -0.81
N GLN A 47 0.78 0.83 -0.59
CA GLN A 47 0.22 1.76 -1.57
C GLN A 47 1.02 1.75 -2.88
N ALA A 48 2.36 1.72 -2.79
CA ALA A 48 3.22 1.62 -3.97
C ALA A 48 3.02 0.28 -4.71
N LEU A 49 2.83 -0.82 -4.00
CA LEU A 49 2.54 -2.13 -4.59
C LEU A 49 1.23 -2.11 -5.39
N LEU A 50 0.16 -1.55 -4.83
CA LEU A 50 -1.17 -1.57 -5.43
C LEU A 50 -1.32 -0.54 -6.57
N PHE A 51 -0.80 0.68 -6.38
CA PHE A 51 -1.08 1.82 -7.25
C PHE A 51 0.14 2.41 -7.98
N GLY A 52 1.32 1.85 -7.76
CA GLY A 52 2.56 2.36 -8.31
C GLY A 52 3.30 3.32 -7.39
N PHE A 53 4.60 3.45 -7.62
CA PHE A 53 5.43 4.38 -6.88
C PHE A 53 5.08 5.82 -7.23
N PRO A 54 5.01 6.73 -6.24
CA PRO A 54 4.86 8.15 -6.53
C PRO A 54 6.07 8.68 -7.31
N PRO A 55 5.93 9.77 -8.08
CA PRO A 55 7.06 10.37 -8.81
C PRO A 55 8.24 10.70 -7.90
N ARG A 56 7.96 11.21 -6.71
CA ARG A 56 8.95 11.44 -5.65
C ARG A 56 8.55 10.66 -4.41
N THR A 57 9.52 10.04 -3.74
CA THR A 57 9.33 9.35 -2.47
C THR A 57 10.52 9.62 -1.55
N GLY A 58 10.25 9.75 -0.25
CA GLY A 58 11.29 9.82 0.78
C GLY A 58 11.76 8.44 1.27
N ASP A 59 11.15 7.36 0.75
CA ASP A 59 11.47 5.99 1.19
C ASP A 59 12.68 5.39 0.45
N ASN A 60 13.58 6.24 -0.08
CA ASN A 60 14.79 5.83 -0.81
C ASN A 60 16.09 6.07 -0.01
N PHE A 61 16.00 6.26 1.30
CA PHE A 61 17.16 6.64 2.12
C PHE A 61 18.18 5.52 2.35
N LEU A 62 17.79 4.23 2.26
CA LEU A 62 18.71 3.09 2.27
C LEU A 62 19.00 2.52 0.88
N HIS A 63 18.09 2.74 -0.06
CA HIS A 63 18.15 2.14 -1.39
C HIS A 63 18.07 3.22 -2.46
N ALA A 64 18.84 3.10 -3.53
CA ALA A 64 18.71 4.01 -4.66
C ALA A 64 17.34 3.90 -5.32
N TYR A 65 16.91 4.96 -6.00
CA TYR A 65 15.57 5.05 -6.62
C TYR A 65 15.26 3.88 -7.58
N ASP A 66 16.23 3.47 -8.35
CA ASP A 66 16.14 2.37 -9.32
C ASP A 66 16.15 0.98 -8.68
N GLN A 67 16.54 0.90 -7.41
CA GLN A 67 16.55 -0.33 -6.61
C GLN A 67 15.25 -0.55 -5.84
N LEU A 68 14.39 0.49 -5.74
CA LEU A 68 13.14 0.36 -4.99
C LEU A 68 12.27 -0.74 -5.57
N LEU A 69 11.96 -1.72 -4.70
CA LEU A 69 11.29 -2.95 -5.05
C LEU A 69 10.38 -3.41 -3.92
N VAL A 70 9.12 -3.59 -4.26
CA VAL A 70 8.10 -4.18 -3.38
C VAL A 70 7.44 -5.35 -4.08
N GLY A 71 6.94 -6.30 -3.33
CA GLY A 71 6.19 -7.43 -3.87
C GLY A 71 5.04 -7.80 -2.97
N GLY A 72 4.16 -8.67 -3.44
CA GLY A 72 3.06 -9.14 -2.62
C GLY A 72 2.27 -10.26 -3.26
N CYS A 73 1.38 -10.82 -2.45
CA CYS A 73 0.40 -11.80 -2.86
C CYS A 73 -0.99 -11.31 -2.46
N LEU A 74 -1.87 -11.22 -3.43
CA LEU A 74 -3.27 -10.86 -3.26
C LEU A 74 -4.15 -12.09 -3.47
N LEU A 75 -5.20 -12.20 -2.64
CA LEU A 75 -6.24 -13.23 -2.78
C LEU A 75 -7.57 -12.54 -3.10
N ARG A 76 -8.20 -12.96 -4.17
CA ARG A 76 -9.53 -12.55 -4.56
C ARG A 76 -10.61 -13.38 -3.85
N ALA A 77 -11.84 -12.90 -3.80
CA ALA A 77 -12.97 -13.59 -3.17
C ALA A 77 -13.32 -14.93 -3.82
N ASP A 78 -13.01 -15.10 -5.10
CA ASP A 78 -13.20 -16.35 -5.87
C ASP A 78 -12.06 -17.36 -5.70
N GLY A 79 -11.10 -17.09 -4.82
CA GLY A 79 -9.96 -17.97 -4.53
C GLY A 79 -8.75 -17.78 -5.44
N ARG A 80 -8.81 -16.90 -6.44
CA ARG A 80 -7.65 -16.62 -7.31
C ARG A 80 -6.59 -15.84 -6.54
N GLU A 81 -5.35 -16.27 -6.68
CA GLU A 81 -4.18 -15.60 -6.13
C GLU A 81 -3.37 -14.93 -7.24
N LEU A 82 -2.77 -13.79 -6.89
CA LEU A 82 -1.82 -13.08 -7.73
C LEU A 82 -0.61 -12.72 -6.89
N SER A 83 0.54 -13.30 -7.25
CA SER A 83 1.85 -12.91 -6.71
C SER A 83 2.60 -12.06 -7.73
N PHE A 84 3.04 -10.89 -7.33
CA PHE A 84 3.68 -9.95 -8.23
C PHE A 84 4.63 -9.03 -7.49
N PHE A 85 5.47 -8.37 -8.26
CA PHE A 85 6.42 -7.37 -7.80
C PHE A 85 6.21 -6.07 -8.55
N ARG A 86 6.62 -4.98 -7.93
CA ARG A 86 6.63 -3.67 -8.55
C ARG A 86 7.94 -2.97 -8.23
N ARG A 87 8.57 -2.41 -9.27
CA ARG A 87 9.80 -1.62 -9.17
C ARG A 87 9.54 -0.15 -9.52
N LYS A 88 10.39 0.72 -9.05
CA LYS A 88 10.30 2.15 -9.38
C LYS A 88 10.76 2.38 -10.82
N LYS A 89 9.81 2.30 -11.76
CA LYS A 89 9.99 2.61 -13.19
C LYS A 89 8.77 3.34 -13.73
N ASN A 90 8.96 4.08 -14.82
CA ASN A 90 7.87 4.80 -15.47
C ASN A 90 7.01 3.90 -16.38
N LYS A 91 7.59 2.79 -16.86
CA LYS A 91 6.91 1.80 -17.72
C LYS A 91 7.36 0.41 -17.31
N ASN A 92 6.46 -0.59 -17.48
CA ASN A 92 6.74 -1.99 -17.14
C ASN A 92 7.25 -2.13 -15.70
N ASP A 93 6.58 -1.43 -14.79
CA ASP A 93 6.91 -1.42 -13.37
C ASP A 93 6.40 -2.66 -12.63
N LEU A 94 5.40 -3.36 -13.22
CA LEU A 94 4.76 -4.54 -12.67
C LEU A 94 5.29 -5.81 -13.36
N PHE A 95 5.65 -6.84 -12.59
CA PHE A 95 6.17 -8.10 -13.11
C PHE A 95 5.90 -9.27 -12.15
N ASP A 96 5.96 -10.48 -12.69
CA ASP A 96 5.79 -11.72 -11.94
C ASP A 96 7.09 -12.19 -11.27
N ALA A 97 7.03 -13.35 -10.59
CA ALA A 97 8.19 -13.96 -9.93
C ALA A 97 9.27 -14.45 -10.90
N LYS A 98 8.98 -14.51 -12.21
CA LYS A 98 9.94 -14.87 -13.28
C LYS A 98 10.47 -13.65 -14.02
N ASP A 99 10.27 -12.45 -13.45
CA ASP A 99 10.64 -11.15 -14.05
C ASP A 99 9.93 -10.87 -15.40
N GLN A 100 8.77 -11.52 -15.64
CA GLN A 100 7.98 -11.25 -16.83
C GLN A 100 7.06 -10.05 -16.58
N PRO A 101 7.02 -9.06 -17.47
CA PRO A 101 6.19 -7.88 -17.29
C PRO A 101 4.70 -8.25 -17.29
N LEU A 102 3.97 -7.68 -16.35
CA LEU A 102 2.52 -7.80 -16.23
C LEU A 102 1.85 -6.50 -16.69
N SER A 103 0.67 -6.62 -17.32
CA SER A 103 -0.16 -5.45 -17.60
C SER A 103 -0.73 -4.87 -16.29
N ALA A 104 -0.89 -3.55 -16.23
CA ALA A 104 -1.58 -2.88 -15.14
C ALA A 104 -3.02 -3.41 -14.95
N ASP A 105 -3.67 -3.84 -16.02
CA ASP A 105 -5.01 -4.42 -15.98
C ASP A 105 -5.09 -5.72 -15.18
N THR A 106 -3.96 -6.39 -14.94
CA THR A 106 -3.89 -7.60 -14.10
C THR A 106 -4.40 -7.33 -12.67
N LEU A 107 -4.27 -6.11 -12.17
CA LEU A 107 -4.72 -5.72 -10.84
C LEU A 107 -6.21 -5.31 -10.79
N VAL A 108 -6.80 -4.93 -11.90
CA VAL A 108 -8.19 -4.43 -11.96
C VAL A 108 -9.19 -5.38 -11.30
N PRO A 109 -9.17 -6.71 -11.57
CA PRO A 109 -10.10 -7.64 -10.95
C PRO A 109 -9.92 -7.78 -9.42
N PHE A 110 -8.73 -7.47 -8.90
CA PHE A 110 -8.42 -7.51 -7.47
C PHE A 110 -8.83 -6.20 -6.78
N LEU A 111 -8.60 -5.06 -7.40
CA LEU A 111 -8.90 -3.74 -6.84
C LEU A 111 -10.40 -3.41 -6.87
N GLN A 112 -11.17 -3.98 -7.81
CA GLN A 112 -12.64 -3.84 -7.90
C GLN A 112 -13.09 -2.37 -7.86
N GLY A 113 -12.42 -1.50 -8.59
CA GLY A 113 -12.76 -0.07 -8.65
C GLY A 113 -12.20 0.79 -7.50
N VAL A 114 -11.52 0.19 -6.52
CA VAL A 114 -10.84 0.96 -5.47
C VAL A 114 -9.61 1.62 -6.08
N GLY A 115 -9.70 2.93 -6.30
CA GLY A 115 -8.56 3.76 -6.72
C GLY A 115 -7.68 4.18 -5.54
N LYS A 116 -6.55 4.80 -5.86
CA LYS A 116 -5.57 5.24 -4.86
C LYS A 116 -6.19 6.20 -3.83
N ASP A 117 -7.01 7.14 -4.27
CA ASP A 117 -7.60 8.16 -3.39
C ASP A 117 -8.59 7.53 -2.41
N ILE A 118 -9.46 6.62 -2.91
CA ILE A 118 -10.38 5.84 -2.08
C ILE A 118 -9.59 4.98 -1.09
N PHE A 119 -8.53 4.31 -1.56
CA PHE A 119 -7.69 3.51 -0.67
C PHE A 119 -7.07 4.35 0.43
N SER A 120 -6.48 5.49 0.10
CA SER A 120 -5.79 6.35 1.07
C SER A 120 -6.75 6.98 2.09
N SER A 121 -7.98 7.32 1.68
CA SER A 121 -8.97 7.95 2.55
C SER A 121 -9.77 6.97 3.41
N GLN A 122 -9.94 5.71 2.96
CA GLN A 122 -10.85 4.76 3.62
C GLN A 122 -10.14 3.52 4.20
N PHE A 123 -9.02 3.11 3.64
CA PHE A 123 -8.33 1.86 4.02
C PHE A 123 -6.90 2.10 4.50
N GLY A 124 -6.16 2.96 3.83
CA GLY A 124 -4.75 3.24 4.12
C GLY A 124 -4.56 4.56 4.86
N ILE A 125 -5.39 4.84 5.85
CA ILE A 125 -5.39 6.09 6.60
C ILE A 125 -4.13 6.18 7.45
N ASP A 126 -3.30 7.18 7.19
CA ASP A 126 -2.13 7.49 8.00
C ASP A 126 -2.43 8.58 9.05
N HIS A 127 -1.46 8.84 9.91
CA HIS A 127 -1.61 9.84 10.97
C HIS A 127 -1.88 11.26 10.42
N GLU A 128 -1.22 11.63 9.34
CA GLU A 128 -1.40 12.95 8.72
C GLU A 128 -2.82 13.12 8.16
N THR A 129 -3.35 12.09 7.51
CA THR A 129 -4.74 12.06 7.01
C THR A 129 -5.74 12.17 8.16
N LEU A 130 -5.50 11.46 9.27
CA LEU A 130 -6.36 11.55 10.47
C LEU A 130 -6.34 12.95 11.07
N VAL A 131 -5.17 13.54 11.25
CA VAL A 131 -5.04 14.91 11.80
C VAL A 131 -5.73 15.93 10.90
N ARG A 132 -5.49 15.85 9.59
CA ARG A 132 -6.11 16.76 8.62
C ARG A 132 -7.63 16.62 8.60
N GLY A 133 -8.14 15.36 8.61
CA GLY A 133 -9.57 15.09 8.67
C GLY A 133 -10.21 15.65 9.95
N GLY A 134 -9.57 15.47 11.11
CA GLY A 134 -10.04 16.03 12.38
C GLY A 134 -10.06 17.56 12.38
N GLN A 135 -9.03 18.19 11.85
CA GLN A 135 -8.98 19.66 11.69
C GLN A 135 -10.07 20.18 10.75
N GLY A 136 -10.31 19.50 9.62
CA GLY A 136 -11.37 19.88 8.69
C GLY A 136 -12.76 19.81 9.34
N ILE A 137 -13.01 18.79 10.17
CA ILE A 137 -14.27 18.71 10.94
C ILE A 137 -14.39 19.87 11.91
N LEU A 138 -13.34 20.18 12.68
CA LEU A 138 -13.35 21.29 13.66
C LEU A 138 -13.52 22.66 12.98
N GLN A 139 -13.01 22.83 11.78
CA GLN A 139 -13.12 24.06 10.99
C GLN A 139 -14.43 24.13 10.18
N GLN A 140 -15.30 23.12 10.30
CA GLN A 140 -16.54 22.99 9.53
C GLN A 140 -16.32 22.97 8.02
N GLU A 141 -15.14 22.50 7.59
CA GLU A 141 -14.79 22.35 6.19
C GLU A 141 -15.33 21.01 5.64
N GLY A 142 -15.82 21.04 4.39
CA GLY A 142 -16.35 19.88 3.68
C GLY A 142 -17.77 19.50 4.11
N GLU A 143 -18.34 18.52 3.40
CA GLU A 143 -19.72 18.07 3.60
C GLU A 143 -19.97 17.48 5.01
N ILE A 144 -18.98 16.76 5.57
CA ILE A 144 -19.11 16.15 6.90
C ILE A 144 -19.04 17.21 8.00
N GLY A 145 -18.13 18.18 7.90
CA GLY A 145 -18.04 19.28 8.86
C GLY A 145 -19.34 20.11 8.88
N GLN A 146 -19.87 20.46 7.72
CA GLN A 146 -21.14 21.18 7.60
C GLN A 146 -22.32 20.37 8.15
N ALA A 147 -22.39 19.06 7.85
CA ALA A 147 -23.49 18.22 8.32
C ALA A 147 -23.51 17.98 9.83
N LEU A 148 -22.35 18.01 10.51
CA LEU A 148 -22.26 17.79 11.96
C LEU A 148 -22.62 19.04 12.79
N PHE A 149 -22.52 20.23 12.21
CA PHE A 149 -22.77 21.49 12.91
C PHE A 149 -23.95 22.30 12.32
N ALA A 150 -24.70 21.74 11.38
CA ALA A 150 -25.96 22.28 10.86
C ALA A 150 -27.14 21.82 11.73
#